data_1dfb45ea21cebc66ac9cb910cf40cb12
#
_entry.id   1dfb45ea21cebc66ac9cb910cf40cb12
#
_cell.length_a   1.000
_cell.length_b   1.000
_cell.length_c   1.000
_cell.angle_alpha   90.00
_cell.angle_beta   90.00
_cell.angle_gamma   90.00
#
_symmetry.space_group_name_H-M   'P 1'
#
loop_
_entity.id
_entity.type
_entity.pdbx_description
1 polymer ?
#
loop_
_entity_poly.entity_id
_entity_poly.type
_entity_poly.pdbx_seq_one_letter_code
_entity_poly.pdbx_strand_id
1 'polypeptide(L)'
;MLYPKKVGTLPVENSDQEKQTNEIKIAIPLLTNIDIQGKTITADALLTQRHFATWLVEQKKAHFHFTVKGNQKGLFDDITYFFDNHNQKPDHTTIDYDHGRIEERQIWISTDLNQYLSFPYVGHAFMVRRNIIDKKSGKKREDFAYGITSKTPDEADAATILQDNRGHWCIE
;
A
#
# COMPACT_ATOMS: atom_id res chain seq x y z
N MET A 1 -55.79 -14.66 25.44
CA MET A 1 -54.82 -15.46 24.68
C MET A 1 -53.87 -14.50 24.00
N LEU A 2 -52.68 -14.27 24.58
CA LEU A 2 -51.71 -13.28 24.10
C LEU A 2 -50.67 -14.03 23.24
N TYR A 3 -50.56 -13.65 21.94
CA TYR A 3 -49.52 -14.15 21.06
C TYR A 3 -48.20 -13.42 21.36
N PRO A 4 -47.07 -14.14 21.48
CA PRO A 4 -45.76 -13.51 21.65
C PRO A 4 -45.34 -12.82 20.34
N LYS A 5 -44.90 -11.55 20.46
CA LYS A 5 -44.28 -10.80 19.37
C LYS A 5 -43.00 -11.52 18.92
N LYS A 6 -42.87 -11.78 17.63
CA LYS A 6 -41.59 -12.21 16.99
C LYS A 6 -40.53 -11.16 17.29
N VAL A 7 -39.48 -11.58 18.00
CA VAL A 7 -38.24 -10.80 18.09
C VAL A 7 -37.62 -10.77 16.71
N GLY A 8 -37.56 -9.60 16.12
CA GLY A 8 -36.90 -9.39 14.85
C GLY A 8 -35.41 -9.70 15.00
N THR A 9 -34.90 -10.58 14.17
CA THR A 9 -33.46 -10.76 13.97
C THR A 9 -32.88 -9.44 13.49
N LEU A 10 -31.95 -8.87 14.26
CA LEU A 10 -31.15 -7.74 13.85
C LEU A 10 -30.38 -8.13 12.58
N PRO A 11 -30.29 -7.24 11.58
CA PRO A 11 -29.48 -7.51 10.41
C PRO A 11 -28.03 -7.67 10.83
N VAL A 12 -27.39 -8.73 10.34
CA VAL A 12 -25.94 -8.93 10.42
C VAL A 12 -25.33 -7.98 9.39
N GLU A 13 -25.19 -6.70 9.80
CA GLU A 13 -24.47 -5.72 9.00
C GLU A 13 -23.00 -5.70 9.39
N ASN A 14 -22.16 -5.97 8.38
CA ASN A 14 -20.79 -5.50 8.22
C ASN A 14 -19.70 -6.02 9.15
N SER A 15 -19.46 -7.33 9.17
CA SER A 15 -18.24 -7.89 9.78
C SER A 15 -16.94 -7.32 9.16
N ASP A 16 -16.95 -6.97 7.88
CA ASP A 16 -15.75 -6.46 7.18
C ASP A 16 -15.50 -4.98 7.44
N GLN A 17 -16.54 -4.14 7.50
CA GLN A 17 -16.38 -2.73 7.89
C GLN A 17 -16.02 -2.56 9.37
N GLU A 18 -16.54 -3.42 10.26
CA GLU A 18 -16.14 -3.43 11.67
C GLU A 18 -14.68 -3.86 11.85
N LYS A 19 -14.21 -4.87 11.12
CA LYS A 19 -12.79 -5.28 11.10
C LYS A 19 -11.90 -4.16 10.62
N GLN A 20 -12.25 -3.51 9.50
CA GLN A 20 -11.52 -2.38 8.94
C GLN A 20 -11.40 -1.21 9.93
N THR A 21 -12.50 -0.86 10.59
CA THR A 21 -12.52 0.21 11.59
C THR A 21 -11.66 -0.15 12.81
N ASN A 22 -11.61 -1.42 13.20
CA ASN A 22 -10.83 -1.89 14.34
C ASN A 22 -9.32 -1.88 14.04
N GLU A 23 -8.87 -2.31 12.86
CA GLU A 23 -7.44 -2.30 12.50
C GLU A 23 -6.86 -0.88 12.52
N ILE A 24 -7.57 0.09 11.95
CA ILE A 24 -7.15 1.50 11.98
C ILE A 24 -7.07 2.02 13.42
N LYS A 25 -8.03 1.69 14.28
CA LYS A 25 -8.04 2.11 15.68
C LYS A 25 -6.96 1.46 16.53
N ILE A 26 -6.49 0.27 16.15
CA ILE A 26 -5.50 -0.51 16.89
C ILE A 26 -4.07 -0.16 16.47
N ALA A 27 -3.83 0.23 15.21
CA ALA A 27 -2.49 0.46 14.67
C ALA A 27 -1.69 1.50 15.48
N ILE A 28 -2.27 2.66 15.79
CA ILE A 28 -1.60 3.70 16.58
C ILE A 28 -1.29 3.23 18.00
N PRO A 29 -2.25 2.69 18.80
CA PRO A 29 -1.96 2.16 20.13
C PRO A 29 -0.87 1.10 20.16
N LEU A 30 -0.85 0.16 19.20
CA LEU A 30 0.18 -0.87 19.10
C LEU A 30 1.59 -0.29 18.90
N LEU A 31 1.72 0.71 18.04
CA LEU A 31 3.00 1.31 17.72
C LEU A 31 3.43 2.41 18.71
N THR A 32 2.54 2.86 19.61
CA THR A 32 2.81 3.98 20.50
C THR A 32 4.03 3.75 21.39
N ASN A 33 4.19 2.55 21.94
CA ASN A 33 5.28 2.21 22.86
C ASN A 33 6.50 1.59 22.15
N ILE A 34 6.49 1.50 20.81
CA ILE A 34 7.59 0.94 20.03
C ILE A 34 8.42 2.08 19.46
N ASP A 35 9.74 1.97 19.58
CA ASP A 35 10.66 2.89 18.91
C ASP A 35 10.78 2.52 17.44
N ILE A 36 10.19 3.36 16.60
CA ILE A 36 10.20 3.21 15.14
C ILE A 36 10.83 4.42 14.44
N GLN A 37 11.56 5.25 15.17
CA GLN A 37 12.24 6.42 14.60
C GLN A 37 13.15 6.00 13.44
N GLY A 38 13.00 6.68 12.29
CA GLY A 38 13.75 6.40 11.07
C GLY A 38 13.43 5.07 10.39
N LYS A 39 12.46 4.31 10.90
CA LYS A 39 11.99 3.07 10.26
C LYS A 39 10.94 3.35 9.20
N THR A 40 10.79 2.44 8.25
CA THR A 40 9.70 2.46 7.26
C THR A 40 8.58 1.52 7.71
N ILE A 41 7.39 2.05 7.86
CA ILE A 41 6.19 1.29 8.16
C ILE A 41 5.47 1.00 6.84
N THR A 42 5.43 -0.27 6.46
CA THR A 42 4.68 -0.73 5.30
C THR A 42 3.27 -1.09 5.71
N ALA A 43 2.29 -0.68 4.94
CA ALA A 43 0.90 -1.01 5.20
C ALA A 43 0.12 -1.19 3.90
N ASP A 44 -0.92 -2.02 3.97
CA ASP A 44 -1.84 -2.19 2.87
C ASP A 44 -2.81 -0.99 2.75
N ALA A 45 -3.66 -1.05 1.73
CA ALA A 45 -4.58 0.05 1.42
C ALA A 45 -5.55 0.39 2.56
N LEU A 46 -5.79 -0.52 3.50
CA LEU A 46 -6.68 -0.29 4.62
C LEU A 46 -6.14 0.76 5.58
N LEU A 47 -4.83 0.68 5.88
CA LEU A 47 -4.13 1.61 6.75
C LEU A 47 -3.61 2.86 6.02
N THR A 48 -3.88 3.01 4.73
CA THR A 48 -3.57 4.22 3.95
C THR A 48 -4.51 5.36 4.36
N GLN A 49 -4.27 5.91 5.55
CA GLN A 49 -5.08 6.97 6.15
C GLN A 49 -4.22 8.19 6.45
N ARG A 50 -4.75 9.39 6.14
CA ARG A 50 -4.04 10.66 6.37
C ARG A 50 -3.61 10.85 7.82
N HIS A 51 -4.51 10.54 8.75
CA HIS A 51 -4.23 10.66 10.19
C HIS A 51 -3.07 9.73 10.61
N PHE A 52 -3.05 8.49 10.11
CA PHE A 52 -1.97 7.55 10.42
C PHE A 52 -0.64 7.98 9.80
N ALA A 53 -0.63 8.45 8.56
CA ALA A 53 0.55 9.01 7.91
C ALA A 53 1.13 10.21 8.69
N THR A 54 0.27 11.16 9.07
CA THR A 54 0.65 12.32 9.87
C THR A 54 1.25 11.91 11.20
N TRP A 55 0.62 10.97 11.91
CA TRP A 55 1.12 10.47 13.19
C TRP A 55 2.49 9.78 13.06
N LEU A 56 2.69 8.93 12.03
CA LEU A 56 3.97 8.28 11.77
C LEU A 56 5.10 9.29 11.55
N VAL A 57 4.86 10.30 10.70
CA VAL A 57 5.89 11.27 10.35
C VAL A 57 6.13 12.28 11.48
N GLU A 58 5.07 12.86 12.04
CA GLU A 58 5.21 13.93 13.03
C GLU A 58 5.56 13.43 14.43
N GLN A 59 4.88 12.39 14.90
CA GLN A 59 5.02 11.92 16.28
C GLN A 59 6.10 10.86 16.42
N LYS A 60 6.22 9.96 15.45
CA LYS A 60 7.15 8.83 15.51
C LYS A 60 8.45 9.08 14.74
N LYS A 61 8.54 10.16 13.94
CA LYS A 61 9.69 10.43 13.07
C LYS A 61 10.06 9.22 12.18
N ALA A 62 9.04 8.50 11.74
CA ALA A 62 9.12 7.31 10.91
C ALA A 62 8.68 7.62 9.49
N HIS A 63 9.04 6.76 8.55
CA HIS A 63 8.55 6.80 7.17
C HIS A 63 7.37 5.85 7.00
N PHE A 64 6.49 6.18 6.05
CA PHE A 64 5.48 5.24 5.57
C PHE A 64 5.76 4.79 4.14
N HIS A 65 5.30 3.58 3.83
CA HIS A 65 5.20 3.02 2.49
C HIS A 65 3.83 2.33 2.38
N PHE A 66 2.89 2.98 1.73
CA PHE A 66 1.50 2.57 1.69
C PHE A 66 1.07 2.14 0.30
N THR A 67 0.44 0.97 0.21
CA THR A 67 -0.28 0.55 -0.99
C THR A 67 -1.59 1.33 -1.10
N VAL A 68 -1.91 1.81 -2.31
CA VAL A 68 -3.15 2.53 -2.62
C VAL A 68 -4.03 1.64 -3.50
N LYS A 69 -5.30 1.51 -3.13
CA LYS A 69 -6.32 0.74 -3.86
C LYS A 69 -7.63 1.54 -3.95
N GLY A 70 -8.65 0.94 -4.55
CA GLY A 70 -9.95 1.58 -4.79
C GLY A 70 -10.73 2.05 -3.56
N ASN A 71 -10.34 1.64 -2.33
CA ASN A 71 -10.89 2.18 -1.08
C ASN A 71 -10.48 3.65 -0.84
N GLN A 72 -9.41 4.12 -1.48
CA GLN A 72 -8.97 5.51 -1.55
C GLN A 72 -9.14 6.03 -2.99
N LYS A 73 -10.40 6.02 -3.47
CA LYS A 73 -10.72 6.18 -4.90
C LYS A 73 -10.02 7.37 -5.55
N GLY A 74 -10.13 8.58 -5.01
CA GLY A 74 -9.51 9.77 -5.61
C GLY A 74 -7.98 9.65 -5.71
N LEU A 75 -7.32 9.21 -4.63
CA LEU A 75 -5.88 9.00 -4.61
C LEU A 75 -5.44 7.91 -5.60
N PHE A 76 -6.22 6.83 -5.68
CA PHE A 76 -5.96 5.71 -6.59
C PHE A 76 -6.13 6.14 -8.06
N ASP A 77 -7.21 6.83 -8.38
CA ASP A 77 -7.51 7.30 -9.73
C ASP A 77 -6.42 8.28 -10.22
N ASP A 78 -5.96 9.20 -9.37
CA ASP A 78 -4.91 10.17 -9.70
C ASP A 78 -3.57 9.48 -10.01
N ILE A 79 -3.16 8.53 -9.17
CA ILE A 79 -1.89 7.80 -9.34
C ILE A 79 -1.96 6.88 -10.56
N THR A 80 -3.04 6.14 -10.74
CA THR A 80 -3.18 5.24 -11.91
C THR A 80 -3.22 6.04 -13.21
N TYR A 81 -4.00 7.13 -13.27
CA TYR A 81 -4.05 7.98 -14.44
C TYR A 81 -2.67 8.54 -14.82
N PHE A 82 -1.90 8.97 -13.83
CA PHE A 82 -0.55 9.48 -14.05
C PHE A 82 0.35 8.41 -14.66
N PHE A 83 0.48 7.24 -14.03
CA PHE A 83 1.39 6.20 -14.50
C PHE A 83 0.92 5.50 -15.78
N ASP A 84 -0.36 5.34 -16.01
CA ASP A 84 -0.91 4.76 -17.25
C ASP A 84 -0.62 5.64 -18.48
N ASN A 85 -0.47 6.95 -18.28
CA ASN A 85 -0.10 7.92 -19.33
C ASN A 85 1.41 8.21 -19.37
N HIS A 86 2.19 7.62 -18.46
CA HIS A 86 3.62 7.87 -18.33
C HIS A 86 4.41 6.84 -19.16
N ASN A 87 4.64 7.16 -20.42
CA ASN A 87 5.29 6.24 -21.36
C ASN A 87 6.83 6.22 -21.21
N GLN A 88 7.33 6.02 -19.99
CA GLN A 88 8.76 5.98 -19.69
C GLN A 88 9.22 4.56 -19.36
N LYS A 89 10.53 4.35 -19.48
CA LYS A 89 11.17 3.11 -19.01
C LYS A 89 11.07 3.02 -17.49
N PRO A 90 11.04 1.80 -16.90
CA PRO A 90 11.10 1.65 -15.46
C PRO A 90 12.38 2.26 -14.88
N ASP A 91 12.26 2.90 -13.72
CA ASP A 91 13.40 3.46 -12.99
C ASP A 91 14.28 2.38 -12.39
N HIS A 92 13.70 1.22 -12.06
CA HIS A 92 14.45 0.05 -11.61
C HIS A 92 13.72 -1.25 -11.99
N THR A 93 14.50 -2.32 -12.22
CA THR A 93 14.00 -3.66 -12.56
C THR A 93 14.79 -4.73 -11.82
N THR A 94 14.07 -5.71 -11.25
CA THR A 94 14.67 -6.92 -10.68
C THR A 94 14.10 -8.15 -11.35
N ILE A 95 14.92 -9.21 -11.47
CA ILE A 95 14.50 -10.51 -11.98
C ILE A 95 14.95 -11.56 -10.96
N ASP A 96 13.99 -12.33 -10.46
CA ASP A 96 14.21 -13.42 -9.50
C ASP A 96 13.88 -14.77 -10.15
N TYR A 97 14.68 -15.77 -9.84
CA TYR A 97 14.53 -17.16 -10.31
C TYR A 97 14.37 -18.07 -9.11
N ASP A 98 13.16 -18.24 -8.62
CA ASP A 98 12.92 -19.02 -7.42
C ASP A 98 11.66 -19.89 -7.53
N HIS A 99 11.62 -21.01 -6.78
CA HIS A 99 10.47 -21.91 -6.67
C HIS A 99 9.81 -22.29 -8.01
N GLY A 100 10.62 -22.50 -9.07
CA GLY A 100 10.12 -22.87 -10.40
C GLY A 100 9.44 -21.72 -11.16
N ARG A 101 9.63 -20.48 -10.73
CA ARG A 101 9.08 -19.26 -11.36
C ARG A 101 10.20 -18.33 -11.80
N ILE A 102 9.90 -17.52 -12.81
CA ILE A 102 10.65 -16.33 -13.15
C ILE A 102 9.75 -15.17 -12.75
N GLU A 103 10.27 -14.28 -11.95
CA GLU A 103 9.53 -13.11 -11.49
C GLU A 103 10.32 -11.85 -11.79
N GLU A 104 9.78 -11.02 -12.69
CA GLU A 104 10.29 -9.71 -13.01
C GLU A 104 9.44 -8.67 -12.27
N ARG A 105 10.11 -7.74 -11.59
CA ARG A 105 9.49 -6.54 -10.99
C ARG A 105 10.10 -5.30 -11.58
N GLN A 106 9.26 -4.42 -12.05
CA GLN A 106 9.59 -3.12 -12.59
C GLN A 106 8.93 -2.06 -11.73
N ILE A 107 9.65 -0.99 -11.40
CA ILE A 107 9.10 0.13 -10.64
C ILE A 107 9.30 1.43 -11.39
N TRP A 108 8.29 2.29 -11.33
CA TRP A 108 8.29 3.70 -11.71
C TRP A 108 8.02 4.53 -10.47
N ILE A 109 8.78 5.59 -10.28
CA ILE A 109 8.60 6.54 -9.18
C ILE A 109 8.45 7.95 -9.72
N SER A 110 7.70 8.81 -9.04
CA SER A 110 7.60 10.22 -9.39
C SER A 110 7.34 11.10 -8.17
N THR A 111 7.91 12.30 -8.22
CA THR A 111 7.62 13.40 -7.28
C THR A 111 6.63 14.42 -7.86
N ASP A 112 6.28 14.32 -9.13
CA ASP A 112 5.42 15.28 -9.83
C ASP A 112 4.03 15.39 -9.23
N LEU A 113 3.56 14.29 -8.61
CA LEU A 113 2.27 14.23 -7.95
C LEU A 113 2.26 14.80 -6.52
N ASN A 114 3.41 15.06 -5.89
CA ASN A 114 3.50 15.37 -4.46
C ASN A 114 2.68 16.60 -4.06
N GLN A 115 2.59 17.63 -4.91
CA GLN A 115 1.81 18.84 -4.65
C GLN A 115 0.34 18.70 -5.08
N TYR A 116 0.05 17.76 -5.96
CA TYR A 116 -1.29 17.53 -6.49
C TYR A 116 -2.09 16.58 -5.61
N LEU A 117 -1.45 15.54 -5.08
CA LEU A 117 -2.11 14.54 -4.25
C LEU A 117 -2.58 15.16 -2.94
N SER A 118 -3.87 15.03 -2.67
CA SER A 118 -4.45 15.46 -1.40
C SER A 118 -4.12 14.46 -0.28
N PHE A 119 -2.81 14.16 -0.08
CA PHE A 119 -2.32 13.25 0.96
C PHE A 119 -1.07 13.86 1.63
N PRO A 120 -0.94 13.82 2.98
CA PRO A 120 0.18 14.46 3.68
C PRO A 120 1.49 13.71 3.50
N TYR A 121 2.60 14.46 3.47
CA TYR A 121 3.97 13.94 3.52
C TYR A 121 4.36 12.97 2.41
N VAL A 122 3.76 13.06 1.22
CA VAL A 122 4.17 12.24 0.08
C VAL A 122 5.53 12.70 -0.42
N GLY A 123 6.54 11.84 -0.37
CA GLY A 123 7.86 12.03 -0.97
C GLY A 123 7.93 11.48 -2.40
N HIS A 124 7.33 10.31 -2.64
CA HIS A 124 7.13 9.72 -3.97
C HIS A 124 5.77 9.03 -4.08
N ALA A 125 5.16 9.12 -5.27
CA ALA A 125 4.19 8.16 -5.74
C ALA A 125 4.94 7.08 -6.56
N PHE A 126 4.44 5.85 -6.55
CA PHE A 126 5.05 4.75 -7.30
C PHE A 126 4.04 3.80 -7.93
N MET A 127 4.47 3.13 -8.99
CA MET A 127 3.80 1.99 -9.62
C MET A 127 4.78 0.83 -9.71
N VAL A 128 4.36 -0.35 -9.28
CA VAL A 128 5.11 -1.61 -9.45
C VAL A 128 4.34 -2.52 -10.39
N ARG A 129 5.00 -2.97 -11.46
CA ARG A 129 4.53 -4.03 -12.35
C ARG A 129 5.28 -5.31 -12.00
N ARG A 130 4.53 -6.39 -11.80
CA ARG A 130 5.05 -7.71 -11.48
C ARG A 130 4.65 -8.70 -12.54
N ASN A 131 5.61 -9.26 -13.26
CA ASN A 131 5.42 -10.30 -14.26
C ASN A 131 5.93 -11.63 -13.69
N ILE A 132 5.07 -12.63 -13.65
CA ILE A 132 5.38 -13.97 -13.17
C ILE A 132 5.20 -14.97 -14.29
N ILE A 133 6.20 -15.81 -14.50
CA ILE A 133 6.17 -16.92 -15.46
C ILE A 133 6.42 -18.21 -14.68
N ASP A 134 5.43 -19.10 -14.65
CA ASP A 134 5.60 -20.45 -14.13
C ASP A 134 6.38 -21.29 -15.14
N LYS A 135 7.57 -21.80 -14.75
CA LYS A 135 8.47 -22.52 -15.66
C LYS A 135 7.91 -23.87 -16.10
N LYS A 136 7.06 -24.48 -15.27
CA LYS A 136 6.52 -25.82 -15.56
C LYS A 136 5.36 -25.76 -16.52
N SER A 137 4.43 -24.82 -16.30
CA SER A 137 3.20 -24.68 -17.12
C SER A 137 3.32 -23.64 -18.22
N GLY A 138 4.35 -22.77 -18.19
CA GLY A 138 4.46 -21.60 -19.07
C GLY A 138 3.43 -20.50 -18.82
N LYS A 139 2.59 -20.64 -17.77
CA LYS A 139 1.53 -19.68 -17.45
C LYS A 139 2.15 -18.35 -17.02
N LYS A 140 1.64 -17.27 -17.63
CA LYS A 140 2.04 -15.89 -17.31
C LYS A 140 0.96 -15.21 -16.48
N ARG A 141 1.39 -14.40 -15.51
CA ARG A 141 0.54 -13.52 -14.70
C ARG A 141 1.21 -12.15 -14.62
N GLU A 142 0.40 -11.11 -14.71
CA GLU A 142 0.82 -9.73 -14.56
C GLU A 142 -0.03 -9.08 -13.47
N ASP A 143 0.63 -8.41 -12.54
CA ASP A 143 -0.01 -7.68 -11.44
C ASP A 143 0.55 -6.26 -11.39
N PHE A 144 -0.30 -5.29 -11.00
CA PHE A 144 0.08 -3.91 -10.77
C PHE A 144 -0.22 -3.53 -9.32
N ALA A 145 0.71 -2.80 -8.70
CA ALA A 145 0.52 -2.19 -7.40
C ALA A 145 0.86 -0.70 -7.49
N TYR A 146 0.03 0.13 -6.90
CA TYR A 146 0.22 1.57 -6.81
C TYR A 146 0.38 1.96 -5.35
N GLY A 147 1.17 2.99 -5.09
CA GLY A 147 1.38 3.42 -3.73
C GLY A 147 2.05 4.77 -3.59
N ILE A 148 2.24 5.13 -2.34
CA ILE A 148 2.90 6.36 -1.90
C ILE A 148 3.86 6.06 -0.76
N THR A 149 4.94 6.83 -0.69
CA THR A 149 5.88 6.78 0.44
C THR A 149 6.23 8.18 0.88
N SER A 150 6.56 8.35 2.17
CA SER A 150 7.05 9.62 2.69
C SER A 150 8.54 9.85 2.46
N LYS A 151 9.29 8.83 2.02
CA LYS A 151 10.70 8.99 1.66
C LYS A 151 10.85 9.93 0.48
N THR A 152 11.69 10.93 0.64
CA THR A 152 12.06 11.91 -0.39
C THR A 152 13.13 11.35 -1.33
N PRO A 153 13.45 12.03 -2.46
CA PRO A 153 14.54 11.62 -3.35
C PRO A 153 15.91 11.50 -2.68
N ASP A 154 16.15 12.29 -1.63
CA ASP A 154 17.41 12.24 -0.86
C ASP A 154 17.46 11.04 0.10
N GLU A 155 16.33 10.43 0.42
CA GLU A 155 16.20 9.34 1.39
C GLU A 155 16.04 7.96 0.74
N ALA A 156 15.48 7.89 -0.47
CA ALA A 156 15.29 6.63 -1.18
C ALA A 156 15.27 6.79 -2.70
N ASP A 157 15.94 5.87 -3.37
CA ASP A 157 15.86 5.65 -4.82
C ASP A 157 14.79 4.59 -5.17
N ALA A 158 14.60 4.36 -6.46
CA ALA A 158 13.63 3.37 -6.95
C ALA A 158 13.91 1.94 -6.46
N ALA A 159 15.19 1.56 -6.33
CA ALA A 159 15.57 0.24 -5.82
C ALA A 159 15.16 0.05 -4.36
N THR A 160 15.38 1.08 -3.52
CA THR A 160 14.99 1.10 -2.11
C THR A 160 13.47 1.04 -1.95
N ILE A 161 12.71 1.82 -2.74
CA ILE A 161 11.24 1.82 -2.70
C ILE A 161 10.68 0.45 -3.14
N LEU A 162 11.29 -0.18 -4.16
CA LEU A 162 10.92 -1.53 -4.57
C LEU A 162 11.19 -2.56 -3.48
N GLN A 163 12.31 -2.43 -2.76
CA GLN A 163 12.63 -3.31 -1.63
C GLN A 163 11.64 -3.15 -0.47
N ASP A 164 11.26 -1.92 -0.12
CA ASP A 164 10.23 -1.66 0.89
C ASP A 164 8.89 -2.31 0.49
N ASN A 165 8.50 -2.23 -0.80
CA ASN A 165 7.32 -2.89 -1.33
C ASN A 165 7.38 -4.42 -1.22
N ARG A 166 8.55 -5.03 -1.48
CA ARG A 166 8.76 -6.48 -1.30
C ARG A 166 8.67 -6.91 0.16
N GLY A 167 9.23 -6.11 1.07
CA GLY A 167 9.23 -6.38 2.51
C GLY A 167 7.83 -6.49 3.10
N HIS A 168 6.85 -5.79 2.54
CA HIS A 168 5.45 -5.89 2.94
C HIS A 168 4.88 -7.32 2.78
N TRP A 169 5.31 -8.06 1.77
CA TRP A 169 4.84 -9.42 1.45
C TRP A 169 5.68 -10.54 2.10
N CYS A 170 6.74 -10.20 2.83
CA CYS A 170 7.60 -11.20 3.50
C CYS A 170 7.10 -11.59 4.90
N ILE A 171 6.01 -10.97 5.37
CA ILE A 171 5.44 -11.16 6.72
C ILE A 171 4.23 -12.12 6.70
N GLU A 172 3.75 -12.49 5.51
CA GLU A 172 2.65 -13.44 5.32
C GLU A 172 3.11 -14.90 5.28
#